data_e5464a5d33e7becf3831674284403e0f
#
_entry.id   e5464a5d33e7becf3831674284403e0f
#
_cell.length_a   1.000
_cell.length_b   1.000
_cell.length_c   1.000
_cell.angle_alpha   90.00
_cell.angle_beta   90.00
_cell.angle_gamma   90.00
#
_symmetry.space_group_name_H-M   'P 1'
#
loop_
_entity.id
_entity.type
_entity.pdbx_description
1 polymer ?
#
loop_
_entity_poly.entity_id
_entity_poly.type
_entity_poly.pdbx_seq_one_letter_code
_entity_poly.pdbx_strand_id
1 'polypeptide(L)'
;FEGRGPGTPAGEASADWIAAEMSRIGLEPAGDNGSFFQTVEMVNQTVDTNASFFQLTKPDGTELPMTPKEDVVFWTKRQNTNELAFDPTDVVFVGYGSVAPEYDWDDYAGQDYTGKTVVMLVNDPGFATGDPELFNGKSMTYYGRWTYKYEEAARQGATAAIVIHETEPASYGWDVVSNSWSGAQS
;
A
#
# COMPACT_ATOMS: atom_id res chain seq x y z
N PHE A 1 16.44 20.90 2.99
CA PHE A 1 16.03 19.82 3.91
C PHE A 1 15.90 18.44 3.18
N GLU A 2 16.39 18.29 1.96
CA GLU A 2 16.60 17.01 1.25
C GLU A 2 15.42 16.01 1.32
N GLY A 3 14.18 16.51 1.21
CA GLY A 3 12.97 15.70 1.28
C GLY A 3 12.44 15.39 2.68
N ARG A 4 13.17 15.69 3.74
CA ARG A 4 12.73 15.56 5.16
C ARG A 4 12.32 14.14 5.55
N GLY A 5 13.02 13.12 5.01
CA GLY A 5 12.72 11.72 5.33
C GLY A 5 12.77 11.44 6.83
N PRO A 6 11.82 10.71 7.42
CA PRO A 6 11.87 10.34 8.82
C PRO A 6 13.16 9.60 9.19
N GLY A 7 13.72 9.92 10.37
CA GLY A 7 14.97 9.31 10.84
C GLY A 7 16.23 9.70 10.05
N THR A 8 16.15 10.73 9.21
CA THR A 8 17.32 11.28 8.52
C THR A 8 17.77 12.60 9.16
N PRO A 9 19.07 12.99 9.03
CA PRO A 9 19.53 14.29 9.53
C PRO A 9 18.75 15.48 8.98
N ALA A 10 18.27 15.40 7.73
CA ALA A 10 17.46 16.44 7.12
C ALA A 10 16.03 16.47 7.67
N GLY A 11 15.47 15.30 8.01
CA GLY A 11 14.20 15.18 8.72
C GLY A 11 14.27 15.82 10.11
N GLU A 12 15.29 15.47 10.90
CA GLU A 12 15.54 16.03 12.24
C GLU A 12 15.72 17.56 12.18
N ALA A 13 16.56 18.06 11.28
CA ALA A 13 16.75 19.49 11.08
C ALA A 13 15.45 20.23 10.69
N SER A 14 14.54 19.56 9.98
CA SER A 14 13.22 20.12 9.65
C SER A 14 12.33 20.20 10.87
N ALA A 15 12.32 19.17 11.71
CA ALA A 15 11.57 19.14 12.95
C ALA A 15 12.06 20.22 13.94
N ASP A 16 13.38 20.35 14.10
CA ASP A 16 14.00 21.39 14.93
C ASP A 16 13.62 22.80 14.45
N TRP A 17 13.64 23.02 13.14
CA TRP A 17 13.24 24.32 12.57
C TRP A 17 11.77 24.62 12.87
N ILE A 18 10.87 23.64 12.72
CA ILE A 18 9.43 23.79 13.02
C ILE A 18 9.25 24.13 14.51
N ALA A 19 9.93 23.40 15.41
CA ALA A 19 9.87 23.63 16.85
C ALA A 19 10.33 25.06 17.23
N ALA A 20 11.43 25.52 16.60
CA ALA A 20 11.92 26.88 16.79
C ALA A 20 10.92 27.95 16.32
N GLU A 21 10.28 27.74 15.17
CA GLU A 21 9.23 28.65 14.68
C GLU A 21 7.99 28.64 15.56
N MET A 22 7.55 27.48 16.05
CA MET A 22 6.44 27.38 17.02
C MET A 22 6.72 28.18 18.28
N SER A 23 7.93 28.04 18.83
CA SER A 23 8.38 28.84 19.99
C SER A 23 8.41 30.34 19.66
N ARG A 24 8.95 30.72 18.49
CA ARG A 24 9.06 32.12 18.07
C ARG A 24 7.71 32.82 17.96
N ILE A 25 6.67 32.13 17.54
CA ILE A 25 5.30 32.68 17.44
C ILE A 25 4.52 32.60 18.75
N GLY A 26 5.15 32.09 19.84
CA GLY A 26 4.59 32.08 21.18
C GLY A 26 3.65 30.90 21.50
N LEU A 27 3.77 29.77 20.75
CA LEU A 27 3.11 28.54 21.14
C LEU A 27 3.80 27.90 22.34
N GLU A 28 3.05 27.24 23.18
CA GLU A 28 3.58 26.46 24.30
C GLU A 28 3.81 24.99 23.86
N PRO A 29 4.91 24.37 24.31
CA PRO A 29 5.17 22.99 23.98
C PRO A 29 4.16 22.05 24.66
N ALA A 30 3.64 21.08 23.89
CA ALA A 30 2.63 20.12 24.35
C ALA A 30 3.01 18.66 24.00
N GLY A 31 4.25 18.44 23.54
CA GLY A 31 4.77 17.11 23.23
C GLY A 31 5.39 16.41 24.44
N ASP A 32 6.18 15.37 24.18
CA ASP A 32 6.80 14.54 25.20
C ASP A 32 7.74 15.35 26.11
N ASN A 33 7.59 15.15 27.42
CA ASN A 33 8.41 15.82 28.45
C ASN A 33 8.38 17.37 28.36
N GLY A 34 7.29 17.94 27.87
CA GLY A 34 7.16 19.40 27.72
C GLY A 34 7.98 19.97 26.57
N SER A 35 8.27 19.18 25.55
CA SER A 35 8.88 19.59 24.29
C SER A 35 7.83 19.90 23.20
N PHE A 36 8.28 20.29 22.01
CA PHE A 36 7.44 20.37 20.80
C PHE A 36 7.38 19.05 20.03
N PHE A 37 7.99 17.99 20.54
CA PHE A 37 8.13 16.71 19.85
C PHE A 37 7.31 15.61 20.51
N GLN A 38 6.79 14.71 19.67
CA GLN A 38 6.26 13.43 20.06
C GLN A 38 7.08 12.33 19.37
N THR A 39 7.63 11.41 20.17
CA THR A 39 8.42 10.30 19.65
C THR A 39 7.52 9.24 19.05
N VAL A 40 7.80 8.85 17.80
CA VAL A 40 7.13 7.75 17.11
C VAL A 40 8.18 6.73 16.70
N GLU A 41 8.04 5.48 17.18
CA GLU A 41 8.90 4.39 16.75
C GLU A 41 8.50 3.96 15.34
N MET A 42 9.49 3.86 14.44
CA MET A 42 9.29 3.47 13.05
C MET A 42 10.21 2.32 12.68
N VAL A 43 9.71 1.42 11.83
CA VAL A 43 10.50 0.34 11.25
C VAL A 43 10.73 0.64 9.78
N ASN A 44 12.00 0.84 9.40
CA ASN A 44 12.40 0.99 8.01
C ASN A 44 12.71 -0.38 7.41
N GLN A 45 12.07 -0.70 6.32
CA GLN A 45 12.29 -1.92 5.55
C GLN A 45 12.68 -1.58 4.10
N THR A 46 13.68 -2.26 3.58
CA THR A 46 14.08 -2.15 2.18
C THR A 46 14.13 -3.55 1.57
N VAL A 47 13.45 -3.73 0.45
CA VAL A 47 13.47 -4.99 -0.28
C VAL A 47 14.82 -5.16 -0.98
N ASP A 48 15.52 -6.27 -0.71
CA ASP A 48 16.68 -6.68 -1.50
C ASP A 48 16.20 -7.32 -2.81
N THR A 49 16.18 -6.55 -3.87
CA THR A 49 15.72 -6.99 -5.20
C THR A 49 16.64 -8.02 -5.85
N ASN A 50 17.88 -8.22 -5.34
CA ASN A 50 18.78 -9.26 -5.84
C ASN A 50 18.51 -10.63 -5.18
N ALA A 51 18.01 -10.60 -3.93
CA ALA A 51 17.65 -11.81 -3.18
C ALA A 51 16.15 -12.15 -3.26
N SER A 52 15.35 -11.24 -3.78
CA SER A 52 13.88 -11.39 -3.86
C SER A 52 13.43 -11.65 -5.29
N PHE A 53 12.41 -12.49 -5.45
CA PHE A 53 11.79 -12.72 -6.74
C PHE A 53 10.26 -12.75 -6.62
N PHE A 54 9.61 -12.42 -7.72
CA PHE A 54 8.17 -12.53 -7.91
C PHE A 54 7.92 -13.25 -9.23
N GLN A 55 7.13 -14.31 -9.20
CA GLN A 55 6.86 -15.12 -10.38
C GLN A 55 5.37 -15.47 -10.46
N LEU A 56 4.78 -15.28 -11.61
CA LEU A 56 3.45 -15.78 -11.96
C LEU A 56 3.59 -16.90 -13.00
N THR A 57 2.82 -17.96 -12.82
CA THR A 57 2.80 -19.12 -13.74
C THR A 57 1.37 -19.33 -14.22
N LYS A 58 1.19 -19.44 -15.53
CA LYS A 58 -0.11 -19.77 -16.13
C LYS A 58 -0.48 -21.23 -15.88
N PRO A 59 -1.77 -21.62 -16.03
CA PRO A 59 -2.20 -23.00 -15.87
C PRO A 59 -1.51 -24.01 -16.80
N ASP A 60 -0.99 -23.56 -17.94
CA ASP A 60 -0.22 -24.38 -18.89
C ASP A 60 1.26 -24.52 -18.51
N GLY A 61 1.69 -23.99 -17.40
CA GLY A 61 3.07 -23.99 -16.91
C GLY A 61 3.93 -22.87 -17.48
N THR A 62 3.39 -21.99 -18.34
CA THR A 62 4.14 -20.85 -18.90
C THR A 62 4.38 -19.81 -17.81
N GLU A 63 5.62 -19.43 -17.60
CA GLU A 63 6.00 -18.34 -16.72
C GLU A 63 5.70 -16.99 -17.36
N LEU A 64 5.19 -16.05 -16.56
CA LEU A 64 5.05 -14.64 -16.92
C LEU A 64 6.26 -13.90 -16.35
N PRO A 65 7.19 -13.43 -17.19
CA PRO A 65 8.33 -12.66 -16.70
C PRO A 65 7.84 -11.32 -16.15
N MET A 66 8.34 -10.98 -14.95
CA MET A 66 8.04 -9.70 -14.29
C MET A 66 9.36 -9.10 -13.82
N THR A 67 9.65 -7.90 -14.29
CA THR A 67 10.87 -7.17 -13.90
C THR A 67 10.56 -6.25 -12.73
N PRO A 68 11.28 -6.38 -11.60
CA PRO A 68 11.12 -5.44 -10.49
C PRO A 68 11.31 -4.00 -10.93
N LYS A 69 10.44 -3.10 -10.46
CA LYS A 69 10.29 -1.68 -10.78
C LYS A 69 9.69 -1.37 -12.16
N GLU A 70 9.89 -2.21 -13.17
CA GLU A 70 9.29 -2.03 -14.50
C GLU A 70 7.84 -2.53 -14.50
N ASP A 71 7.64 -3.78 -14.08
CA ASP A 71 6.35 -4.46 -14.13
C ASP A 71 5.71 -4.62 -12.75
N VAL A 72 6.51 -4.70 -11.69
CA VAL A 72 6.05 -4.99 -10.34
C VAL A 72 6.90 -4.30 -9.28
N VAL A 73 6.23 -3.85 -8.21
CA VAL A 73 6.85 -3.56 -6.92
C VAL A 73 6.24 -4.48 -5.88
N PHE A 74 7.04 -4.97 -4.96
CA PHE A 74 6.57 -5.86 -3.90
C PHE A 74 7.28 -5.56 -2.58
N TRP A 75 6.59 -5.78 -1.48
CA TRP A 75 7.05 -5.52 -0.12
C TRP A 75 6.17 -6.26 0.89
N THR A 76 6.53 -6.18 2.15
CA THR A 76 5.71 -6.72 3.24
C THR A 76 5.54 -5.68 4.35
N LYS A 77 4.39 -5.68 5.02
CA LYS A 77 4.16 -4.94 6.26
C LYS A 77 4.42 -5.80 7.52
N ARG A 78 4.89 -7.03 7.36
CA ARG A 78 5.30 -7.85 8.49
C ARG A 78 6.56 -7.27 9.09
N GLN A 79 6.48 -6.86 10.34
CA GLN A 79 7.62 -6.36 11.12
C GLN A 79 8.44 -7.54 11.64
N ASN A 80 9.71 -7.26 11.96
CA ASN A 80 10.63 -8.24 12.58
C ASN A 80 10.85 -9.52 11.75
N THR A 81 10.76 -9.42 10.42
CA THR A 81 11.15 -10.50 9.52
C THR A 81 12.17 -9.97 8.50
N ASN A 82 13.26 -10.71 8.34
CA ASN A 82 14.29 -10.42 7.35
C ASN A 82 14.08 -11.22 6.05
N GLU A 83 13.19 -12.18 6.08
CA GLU A 83 12.86 -13.02 4.95
C GLU A 83 11.39 -13.42 5.01
N LEU A 84 10.73 -13.39 3.87
CA LEU A 84 9.37 -13.87 3.68
C LEU A 84 9.34 -14.71 2.41
N ALA A 85 9.05 -15.99 2.57
CA ALA A 85 8.82 -16.89 1.45
C ALA A 85 7.54 -17.70 1.70
N PHE A 86 6.88 -18.08 0.64
CA PHE A 86 5.75 -19.01 0.68
C PHE A 86 5.71 -19.85 -0.59
N ASP A 87 5.14 -21.04 -0.47
CA ASP A 87 4.93 -21.95 -1.59
C ASP A 87 4.00 -21.30 -2.64
N PRO A 88 4.07 -21.73 -3.90
CA PRO A 88 3.14 -21.25 -4.93
C PRO A 88 1.68 -21.39 -4.49
N THR A 89 0.92 -20.34 -4.67
CA THR A 89 -0.50 -20.25 -4.31
C THR A 89 -1.35 -20.08 -5.56
N ASP A 90 -2.60 -20.54 -5.50
CA ASP A 90 -3.58 -20.21 -6.53
C ASP A 90 -3.80 -18.68 -6.56
N VAL A 91 -3.88 -18.14 -7.76
CA VAL A 91 -4.12 -16.71 -8.01
C VAL A 91 -5.58 -16.53 -8.42
N VAL A 92 -6.32 -15.70 -7.68
CA VAL A 92 -7.74 -15.46 -7.92
C VAL A 92 -8.02 -13.98 -8.10
N PHE A 93 -8.65 -13.62 -9.21
CA PHE A 93 -9.10 -12.26 -9.45
C PHE A 93 -10.41 -11.98 -8.69
N VAL A 94 -10.45 -10.91 -7.93
CA VAL A 94 -11.56 -10.53 -7.03
C VAL A 94 -12.10 -9.12 -7.33
N GLY A 95 -12.19 -8.76 -8.61
CA GLY A 95 -12.73 -7.46 -9.00
C GLY A 95 -11.97 -6.29 -8.38
N TYR A 96 -12.66 -5.48 -7.60
CA TYR A 96 -12.04 -4.38 -6.84
C TYR A 96 -11.61 -4.79 -5.42
N GLY A 97 -11.93 -6.00 -4.99
CA GLY A 97 -11.61 -6.49 -3.64
C GLY A 97 -12.31 -5.69 -2.53
N SER A 98 -13.54 -5.29 -2.76
CA SER A 98 -14.33 -4.46 -1.84
C SER A 98 -15.42 -5.27 -1.16
N VAL A 99 -15.58 -5.07 0.16
CA VAL A 99 -16.70 -5.54 0.95
C VAL A 99 -17.39 -4.30 1.54
N ALA A 100 -18.49 -3.89 0.95
CA ALA A 100 -19.17 -2.63 1.26
C ALA A 100 -20.69 -2.89 1.41
N PRO A 101 -21.12 -3.33 2.61
CA PRO A 101 -22.52 -3.72 2.83
C PRO A 101 -23.52 -2.58 2.62
N GLU A 102 -23.12 -1.33 2.75
CA GLU A 102 -23.95 -0.16 2.45
C GLU A 102 -24.31 0.00 0.97
N TYR A 103 -23.54 -0.66 0.09
CA TYR A 103 -23.81 -0.73 -1.35
C TYR A 103 -24.30 -2.13 -1.79
N ASP A 104 -24.57 -3.04 -0.85
CA ASP A 104 -24.84 -4.45 -1.13
C ASP A 104 -23.77 -5.10 -2.03
N TRP A 105 -22.50 -4.74 -1.76
CA TRP A 105 -21.35 -5.13 -2.57
C TRP A 105 -20.38 -6.00 -1.77
N ASP A 106 -20.05 -7.17 -2.32
CA ASP A 106 -19.06 -8.08 -1.74
C ASP A 106 -18.35 -8.86 -2.85
N ASP A 107 -17.11 -8.42 -3.18
CA ASP A 107 -16.27 -9.07 -4.19
C ASP A 107 -15.69 -10.42 -3.73
N TYR A 108 -15.81 -10.73 -2.44
CA TYR A 108 -15.32 -11.98 -1.86
C TYR A 108 -16.43 -13.00 -1.61
N ALA A 109 -17.68 -12.66 -1.90
CA ALA A 109 -18.82 -13.51 -1.59
C ALA A 109 -18.72 -14.92 -2.22
N GLY A 110 -19.04 -15.93 -1.42
CA GLY A 110 -19.26 -17.30 -1.89
C GLY A 110 -17.99 -18.13 -2.14
N GLN A 111 -16.79 -17.64 -1.81
CA GLN A 111 -15.53 -18.38 -1.94
C GLN A 111 -14.65 -18.26 -0.68
N ASP A 112 -13.79 -19.25 -0.49
CA ASP A 112 -12.73 -19.21 0.53
C ASP A 112 -11.41 -18.81 -0.13
N TYR A 113 -10.81 -17.73 0.38
CA TYR A 113 -9.55 -17.19 -0.12
C TYR A 113 -8.36 -17.51 0.79
N THR A 114 -8.60 -18.29 1.85
CA THR A 114 -7.55 -18.72 2.77
C THR A 114 -6.40 -19.40 2.02
N GLY A 115 -5.19 -18.88 2.19
CA GLY A 115 -3.99 -19.43 1.58
C GLY A 115 -3.79 -19.08 0.10
N LYS A 116 -4.70 -18.32 -0.53
CA LYS A 116 -4.60 -17.92 -1.94
C LYS A 116 -3.92 -16.57 -2.10
N THR A 117 -3.50 -16.25 -3.30
CA THR A 117 -3.13 -14.89 -3.71
C THR A 117 -4.31 -14.24 -4.40
N VAL A 118 -4.78 -13.11 -3.90
CA VAL A 118 -5.87 -12.35 -4.53
C VAL A 118 -5.34 -11.24 -5.42
N VAL A 119 -5.97 -11.03 -6.57
CA VAL A 119 -5.65 -9.97 -7.53
C VAL A 119 -6.84 -9.05 -7.67
N MET A 120 -6.63 -7.75 -7.59
CA MET A 120 -7.68 -6.76 -7.64
C MET A 120 -7.26 -5.50 -8.39
N LEU A 121 -8.24 -4.75 -8.87
CA LEU A 121 -8.01 -3.46 -9.52
C LEU A 121 -7.79 -2.34 -8.48
N VAL A 122 -7.00 -1.34 -8.85
CA VAL A 122 -6.94 -0.07 -8.10
C VAL A 122 -8.26 0.68 -8.20
N ASN A 123 -8.54 1.58 -7.25
CA ASN A 123 -9.80 2.30 -7.12
C ASN A 123 -10.96 1.37 -6.67
N ASP A 124 -12.19 1.79 -6.82
CA ASP A 124 -13.41 1.10 -6.41
C ASP A 124 -14.44 1.02 -7.55
N PRO A 125 -15.52 0.25 -7.39
CA PRO A 125 -16.50 0.03 -8.45
C PRO A 125 -17.13 1.31 -9.01
N GLY A 126 -17.21 2.37 -8.22
CA GLY A 126 -17.77 3.65 -8.62
C GLY A 126 -17.03 4.28 -9.78
N PHE A 127 -15.72 4.10 -9.86
CA PHE A 127 -14.92 4.67 -10.96
C PHE A 127 -15.35 4.17 -12.32
N ALA A 128 -15.59 2.85 -12.45
CA ALA A 128 -16.00 2.23 -13.71
C ALA A 128 -17.42 2.62 -14.12
N THR A 129 -18.33 2.73 -13.16
CA THR A 129 -19.74 3.08 -13.43
C THR A 129 -19.96 4.58 -13.63
N GLY A 130 -19.19 5.40 -12.92
CA GLY A 130 -19.39 6.84 -12.84
C GLY A 130 -20.69 7.26 -12.13
N ASP A 131 -21.40 6.31 -11.53
CA ASP A 131 -22.66 6.54 -10.81
C ASP A 131 -22.35 7.16 -9.44
N PRO A 132 -22.79 8.41 -9.15
CA PRO A 132 -22.51 9.05 -7.89
C PRO A 132 -23.14 8.39 -6.66
N GLU A 133 -24.18 7.57 -6.86
CA GLU A 133 -24.82 6.80 -5.78
C GLU A 133 -24.05 5.50 -5.45
N LEU A 134 -23.12 5.10 -6.31
CA LEU A 134 -22.28 3.92 -6.11
C LEU A 134 -20.83 4.32 -5.85
N PHE A 135 -20.32 4.10 -4.64
CA PHE A 135 -18.95 4.45 -4.22
C PHE A 135 -18.53 5.89 -4.58
N ASN A 136 -19.48 6.83 -4.54
CA ASN A 136 -19.25 8.24 -4.87
C ASN A 136 -18.75 8.50 -6.31
N GLY A 137 -19.11 7.62 -7.25
CA GLY A 137 -18.79 7.71 -8.66
C GLY A 137 -17.28 7.70 -8.94
N LYS A 138 -16.79 8.67 -9.70
CA LYS A 138 -15.36 8.74 -10.05
C LYS A 138 -14.43 9.19 -8.92
N SER A 139 -14.98 9.64 -7.79
CA SER A 139 -14.19 10.06 -6.63
C SER A 139 -13.85 8.85 -5.78
N MET A 140 -12.56 8.49 -5.72
CA MET A 140 -12.10 7.32 -4.95
C MET A 140 -12.53 7.40 -3.49
N THR A 141 -13.24 6.38 -3.02
CA THR A 141 -13.55 6.19 -1.61
C THR A 141 -12.40 5.49 -0.87
N TYR A 142 -12.58 5.20 0.43
CA TYR A 142 -11.59 4.40 1.18
C TYR A 142 -11.43 2.99 0.60
N TYR A 143 -12.50 2.40 0.06
CA TYR A 143 -12.46 1.09 -0.61
C TYR A 143 -11.50 1.03 -1.80
N GLY A 144 -11.26 2.15 -2.47
CA GLY A 144 -10.30 2.24 -3.57
C GLY A 144 -8.84 2.34 -3.14
N ARG A 145 -8.57 2.59 -1.87
CA ARG A 145 -7.22 2.79 -1.34
C ARG A 145 -6.44 1.47 -1.22
N TRP A 146 -5.16 1.51 -1.51
CA TRP A 146 -4.28 0.33 -1.36
C TRP A 146 -4.30 -0.23 0.07
N THR A 147 -4.28 0.64 1.08
CA THR A 147 -4.36 0.23 2.48
C THR A 147 -5.57 -0.65 2.73
N TYR A 148 -6.77 -0.19 2.32
CA TYR A 148 -7.99 -0.98 2.45
C TYR A 148 -7.88 -2.35 1.76
N LYS A 149 -7.38 -2.38 0.52
CA LYS A 149 -7.26 -3.61 -0.27
C LYS A 149 -6.38 -4.65 0.39
N TYR A 150 -5.22 -4.22 0.92
CA TYR A 150 -4.34 -5.14 1.65
C TYR A 150 -4.94 -5.60 2.98
N GLU A 151 -5.61 -4.71 3.69
CA GLU A 151 -6.31 -5.05 4.93
C GLU A 151 -7.45 -6.04 4.68
N GLU A 152 -8.26 -5.81 3.63
CA GLU A 152 -9.36 -6.70 3.29
C GLU A 152 -8.86 -8.07 2.83
N ALA A 153 -7.87 -8.14 1.96
CA ALA A 153 -7.25 -9.39 1.57
C ALA A 153 -6.74 -10.18 2.80
N ALA A 154 -6.14 -9.51 3.77
CA ALA A 154 -5.72 -10.14 5.02
C ALA A 154 -6.91 -10.64 5.86
N ARG A 155 -8.00 -9.87 5.96
CA ARG A 155 -9.24 -10.30 6.64
C ARG A 155 -9.85 -11.55 5.99
N GLN A 156 -9.73 -11.68 4.67
CA GLN A 156 -10.17 -12.85 3.89
C GLN A 156 -9.21 -14.04 3.96
N GLY A 157 -8.10 -13.92 4.71
CA GLY A 157 -7.13 -15.01 4.90
C GLY A 157 -6.19 -15.22 3.72
N ALA A 158 -6.09 -14.29 2.79
CA ALA A 158 -5.19 -14.40 1.66
C ALA A 158 -3.72 -14.38 2.10
N THR A 159 -2.87 -15.18 1.43
CA THR A 159 -1.43 -15.23 1.65
C THR A 159 -0.74 -13.99 1.10
N ALA A 160 -1.19 -13.54 -0.08
CA ALA A 160 -0.67 -12.35 -0.74
C ALA A 160 -1.79 -11.60 -1.47
N ALA A 161 -1.55 -10.32 -1.75
CA ALA A 161 -2.46 -9.49 -2.51
C ALA A 161 -1.71 -8.72 -3.60
N ILE A 162 -2.25 -8.70 -4.80
CA ILE A 162 -1.73 -7.99 -5.95
C ILE A 162 -2.75 -6.93 -6.37
N VAL A 163 -2.32 -5.68 -6.43
CA VAL A 163 -3.16 -4.59 -6.95
C VAL A 163 -2.68 -4.24 -8.34
N ILE A 164 -3.55 -4.38 -9.34
CA ILE A 164 -3.29 -3.96 -10.70
C ILE A 164 -3.38 -2.43 -10.74
N HIS A 165 -2.29 -1.79 -11.14
CA HIS A 165 -2.25 -0.35 -11.29
C HIS A 165 -2.77 0.06 -12.68
N GLU A 166 -3.66 1.05 -12.69
CA GLU A 166 -4.15 1.70 -13.88
C GLU A 166 -4.02 3.22 -13.70
N THR A 167 -3.41 3.88 -14.67
CA THR A 167 -3.06 5.31 -14.55
C THR A 167 -4.28 6.21 -14.35
N GLU A 168 -5.36 6.01 -15.10
CA GLU A 168 -6.55 6.87 -15.01
C GLU A 168 -7.31 6.66 -13.68
N PRO A 169 -7.63 5.41 -13.25
CA PRO A 169 -8.25 5.18 -11.95
C PRO A 169 -7.40 5.62 -10.77
N ALA A 170 -6.09 5.44 -10.83
CA ALA A 170 -5.18 5.86 -9.77
C ALA A 170 -4.93 7.37 -9.74
N SER A 171 -5.14 8.07 -10.87
CA SER A 171 -4.81 9.49 -11.09
C SER A 171 -3.32 9.81 -11.14
N TYR A 172 -2.46 8.80 -11.32
CA TYR A 172 -1.01 8.94 -11.52
C TYR A 172 -0.44 7.74 -12.26
N GLY A 173 0.73 7.91 -12.91
CA GLY A 173 1.38 6.88 -13.71
C GLY A 173 2.16 5.86 -12.86
N TRP A 174 2.62 4.80 -13.53
CA TRP A 174 3.42 3.74 -12.92
C TRP A 174 4.74 4.23 -12.31
N ASP A 175 5.33 5.28 -12.88
CA ASP A 175 6.54 5.91 -12.36
C ASP A 175 6.41 6.38 -10.90
N VAL A 176 5.25 6.87 -10.52
CA VAL A 176 4.96 7.24 -9.12
C VAL A 176 4.99 6.01 -8.22
N VAL A 177 4.35 4.91 -8.64
CA VAL A 177 4.36 3.63 -7.90
C VAL A 177 5.79 3.10 -7.77
N SER A 178 6.50 2.98 -8.89
CA SER A 178 7.85 2.45 -8.94
C SER A 178 8.82 3.24 -8.06
N ASN A 179 8.76 4.58 -8.11
CA ASN A 179 9.64 5.43 -7.30
C ASN A 179 9.27 5.41 -5.81
N SER A 180 7.98 5.34 -5.48
CA SER A 180 7.51 5.34 -4.08
C SER A 180 7.83 4.04 -3.34
N TRP A 181 7.85 2.89 -4.05
CA TRP A 181 7.94 1.56 -3.44
C TRP A 181 9.27 0.83 -3.70
N SER A 182 10.26 1.51 -4.26
CA SER A 182 11.56 0.89 -4.59
C SER A 182 12.72 1.27 -3.66
N GLY A 183 12.44 2.02 -2.61
CA GLY A 183 13.41 2.40 -1.58
C GLY A 183 13.03 1.90 -0.19
N ALA A 184 13.59 2.53 0.83
CA ALA A 184 13.21 2.27 2.22
C ALA A 184 11.75 2.66 2.45
N GLN A 185 11.00 1.78 3.10
CA GLN A 185 9.62 1.98 3.52
C GLN A 185 9.53 2.07 5.04
N SER A 186 8.76 3.02 5.54
CA SER A 186 8.57 3.28 6.96
C SER A 186 7.14 3.07 7.39
#